data_baa79e3e2edfdfea4da5e0984495215f
#
_entry.id   baa79e3e2edfdfea4da5e0984495215f
#
_cell.length_a   1.000
_cell.length_b   1.000
_cell.length_c   1.000
_cell.angle_alpha   90.00
_cell.angle_beta   90.00
_cell.angle_gamma   90.00
#
_symmetry.space_group_name_H-M   'P 1'
#
loop_
_entity.id
_entity.type
_entity.pdbx_description
1 polymer ?
#
loop_
_entity_poly.entity_id
_entity_poly.type
_entity_poly.pdbx_seq_one_letter_code
_entity_poly.pdbx_strand_id
1 'polypeptide(L)'
;MLEYLNSALSLAFRSRLTKYTQAKYLKDLTFYKLSNLDDRVRNADQLITVDIAKFSRAFAALYGNIALPILDVLLYNYKLSKTVGAETLILTTTIIRLTAVLLQKLTPPFGQYAATEQQLEGEYRFSHTRLIENAEEVAFYRGQGQEKHLIDRAYFSLIKHVNRILRIRIGHGMMEEGIIKWLWGAIGLVICSAPVFLPGPAAAIAAGGGGGRANDMGSRTELFVTNRRLLLSSSDAMGRIMYSYKELSELAGYTARVAELIEVMDEVRQGHTQKKVVSSTSIEDKESIFKSRGVVRTDSADIDFKNVPIVSPNGDVLLKGLSFHVKPGQDLLIIGPNGCGKSSMFRILGGLWPVYGGEAVSYTHLR
;
A
#
# COMPACT_ATOMS: atom_id res chain seq x y z
N MET A 1 7.01 27.12 8.10
CA MET A 1 6.30 27.35 6.83
C MET A 1 6.23 26.07 5.99
N LEU A 2 7.34 25.38 5.76
CA LEU A 2 7.41 24.14 4.95
C LEU A 2 6.56 23.01 5.54
N GLU A 3 6.61 22.78 6.85
CA GLU A 3 5.78 21.77 7.54
C GLU A 3 4.27 22.06 7.41
N TYR A 4 3.89 23.34 7.49
CA TYR A 4 2.50 23.73 7.26
C TYR A 4 2.05 23.43 5.83
N LEU A 5 2.87 23.74 4.83
CA LEU A 5 2.57 23.45 3.43
C LEU A 5 2.45 21.94 3.17
N ASN A 6 3.35 21.15 3.74
CA ASN A 6 3.29 19.69 3.64
C ASN A 6 2.03 19.12 4.29
N SER A 7 1.64 19.63 5.45
CA SER A 7 0.42 19.23 6.15
C SER A 7 -0.83 19.63 5.37
N ALA A 8 -0.88 20.85 4.84
CA ALA A 8 -1.98 21.34 4.01
C ALA A 8 -2.11 20.51 2.71
N LEU A 9 -0.98 20.20 2.06
CA LEU A 9 -0.93 19.38 0.86
C LEU A 9 -1.42 17.95 1.16
N SER A 10 -0.94 17.35 2.24
CA SER A 10 -1.38 16.03 2.71
C SER A 10 -2.89 15.99 2.95
N LEU A 11 -3.44 17.01 3.61
CA LEU A 11 -4.87 17.13 3.88
C LEU A 11 -5.68 17.27 2.58
N ALA A 12 -5.19 18.05 1.63
CA ALA A 12 -5.86 18.24 0.34
C ALA A 12 -5.91 16.93 -0.47
N PHE A 13 -4.80 16.19 -0.56
CA PHE A 13 -4.77 14.87 -1.19
C PHE A 13 -5.70 13.87 -0.50
N ARG A 14 -5.59 13.77 0.83
CA ARG A 14 -6.46 12.90 1.63
C ARG A 14 -7.93 13.20 1.37
N SER A 15 -8.33 14.48 1.43
CA SER A 15 -9.73 14.88 1.26
C SER A 15 -10.26 14.53 -0.14
N ARG A 16 -9.49 14.80 -1.19
CA ARG A 16 -9.89 14.49 -2.57
C ARG A 16 -9.99 12.99 -2.81
N LEU A 17 -8.96 12.24 -2.40
CA LEU A 17 -8.90 10.80 -2.61
C LEU A 17 -9.97 10.07 -1.80
N THR A 18 -10.20 10.47 -0.54
CA THR A 18 -11.25 9.90 0.29
C THR A 18 -12.64 10.15 -0.31
N LYS A 19 -12.93 11.38 -0.75
CA LYS A 19 -14.21 11.69 -1.41
C LYS A 19 -14.41 10.86 -2.68
N TYR A 20 -13.38 10.75 -3.51
CA TYR A 20 -13.43 9.94 -4.73
C TYR A 20 -13.68 8.47 -4.43
N THR A 21 -12.96 7.91 -3.48
CA THR A 21 -13.08 6.50 -3.09
C THR A 21 -14.44 6.21 -2.44
N GLN A 22 -14.93 7.09 -1.54
CA GLN A 22 -16.25 6.97 -0.94
C GLN A 22 -17.37 7.03 -1.97
N ALA A 23 -17.27 7.96 -2.94
CA ALA A 23 -18.27 8.05 -4.00
C ALA A 23 -18.33 6.77 -4.84
N LYS A 24 -17.18 6.13 -5.14
CA LYS A 24 -17.13 4.83 -5.82
C LYS A 24 -17.66 3.70 -4.93
N TYR A 25 -17.26 3.67 -3.67
CA TYR A 25 -17.60 2.61 -2.72
C TYR A 25 -19.12 2.53 -2.47
N LEU A 26 -19.79 3.68 -2.38
CA LEU A 26 -21.24 3.75 -2.15
C LEU A 26 -22.08 3.62 -3.43
N LYS A 27 -21.46 3.78 -4.61
CA LYS A 27 -22.17 3.69 -5.88
C LYS A 27 -22.52 2.24 -6.24
N ASP A 28 -23.69 1.99 -6.80
CA ASP A 28 -24.15 0.72 -7.38
C ASP A 28 -24.00 -0.49 -6.41
N LEU A 29 -24.18 -0.26 -5.10
CA LEU A 29 -24.01 -1.26 -4.04
C LEU A 29 -22.61 -1.91 -4.02
N THR A 30 -21.59 -1.18 -4.46
CA THR A 30 -20.20 -1.69 -4.52
C THR A 30 -19.71 -2.14 -3.14
N PHE A 31 -20.08 -1.44 -2.06
CA PHE A 31 -19.73 -1.83 -0.68
C PHE A 31 -20.24 -3.24 -0.32
N TYR A 32 -21.46 -3.58 -0.75
CA TYR A 32 -22.04 -4.89 -0.51
C TYR A 32 -21.35 -5.98 -1.37
N LYS A 33 -21.18 -5.68 -2.66
CA LYS A 33 -20.54 -6.61 -3.59
C LYS A 33 -19.10 -6.90 -3.18
N LEU A 34 -18.35 -5.89 -2.77
CA LEU A 34 -16.97 -6.02 -2.32
C LEU A 34 -16.85 -6.90 -1.07
N SER A 35 -17.77 -6.74 -0.10
CA SER A 35 -17.73 -7.49 1.15
C SER A 35 -18.27 -8.92 1.04
N ASN A 36 -19.24 -9.17 0.13
CA ASN A 36 -19.95 -10.44 0.07
C ASN A 36 -19.64 -11.27 -1.17
N LEU A 37 -19.28 -10.65 -2.29
CA LEU A 37 -19.06 -11.32 -3.58
C LEU A 37 -17.60 -11.37 -4.02
N ASP A 38 -16.70 -10.70 -3.29
CA ASP A 38 -15.27 -10.64 -3.62
C ASP A 38 -14.40 -10.86 -2.38
N ASP A 39 -13.30 -11.59 -2.50
CA ASP A 39 -12.39 -11.89 -1.39
C ASP A 39 -11.01 -11.23 -1.54
N ARG A 40 -10.79 -10.46 -2.62
CA ARG A 40 -9.50 -9.82 -2.90
C ARG A 40 -9.20 -8.69 -1.92
N VAL A 41 -10.20 -7.86 -1.66
CA VAL A 41 -10.07 -6.75 -0.72
C VAL A 41 -10.74 -7.10 0.60
N ARG A 42 -9.93 -7.28 1.62
CA ARG A 42 -10.36 -7.43 3.00
C ARG A 42 -10.20 -6.10 3.72
N ASN A 43 -11.08 -5.80 4.68
CA ASN A 43 -11.01 -4.59 5.50
C ASN A 43 -10.98 -3.29 4.67
N ALA A 44 -11.97 -3.10 3.79
CA ALA A 44 -12.11 -1.89 2.98
C ALA A 44 -12.20 -0.61 3.84
N ASP A 45 -12.72 -0.70 5.06
CA ASP A 45 -12.77 0.36 6.06
C ASP A 45 -11.36 0.88 6.40
N GLN A 46 -10.42 -0.01 6.65
CA GLN A 46 -9.03 0.34 6.95
C GLN A 46 -8.34 0.98 5.74
N LEU A 47 -8.55 0.44 4.53
CA LEU A 47 -7.96 0.98 3.32
C LEU A 47 -8.43 2.43 3.07
N ILE A 48 -9.74 2.70 3.26
CA ILE A 48 -10.32 4.03 3.04
C ILE A 48 -9.92 5.01 4.15
N THR A 49 -9.87 4.58 5.41
CA THR A 49 -9.67 5.50 6.54
C THR A 49 -8.21 5.69 6.93
N VAL A 50 -7.41 4.62 6.91
CA VAL A 50 -6.03 4.61 7.41
C VAL A 50 -5.02 4.68 6.27
N ASP A 51 -5.13 3.78 5.27
CA ASP A 51 -4.11 3.65 4.23
C ASP A 51 -4.11 4.87 3.29
N ILE A 52 -5.27 5.43 2.95
CA ILE A 52 -5.36 6.70 2.21
C ILE A 52 -4.70 7.85 3.00
N ALA A 53 -4.85 7.88 4.33
CA ALA A 53 -4.22 8.89 5.16
C ALA A 53 -2.70 8.74 5.20
N LYS A 54 -2.19 7.50 5.32
CA LYS A 54 -0.76 7.19 5.29
C LYS A 54 -0.15 7.52 3.91
N PHE A 55 -0.81 7.09 2.84
CA PHE A 55 -0.43 7.44 1.46
C PHE A 55 -0.30 8.95 1.27
N SER A 56 -1.35 9.70 1.63
CA SER A 56 -1.39 11.16 1.43
C SER A 56 -0.29 11.88 2.21
N ARG A 57 0.02 11.42 3.42
CA ARG A 57 1.09 11.97 4.25
C ARG A 57 2.47 11.65 3.66
N ALA A 58 2.71 10.40 3.29
CA ALA A 58 3.97 9.99 2.69
C ALA A 58 4.21 10.69 1.35
N PHE A 59 3.18 10.83 0.52
CA PHE A 59 3.26 11.53 -0.76
C PHE A 59 3.59 13.02 -0.61
N ALA A 60 2.97 13.71 0.35
CA ALA A 60 3.25 15.12 0.61
C ALA A 60 4.67 15.35 1.14
N ALA A 61 5.16 14.47 2.04
CA ALA A 61 6.49 14.53 2.61
C ALA A 61 7.59 14.28 1.57
N LEU A 62 7.32 13.42 0.58
CA LEU A 62 8.30 13.01 -0.43
C LEU A 62 8.93 14.18 -1.18
N TYR A 63 8.13 15.21 -1.53
CA TYR A 63 8.63 16.36 -2.25
C TYR A 63 9.71 17.12 -1.45
N GLY A 64 9.44 17.39 -0.16
CA GLY A 64 10.40 18.06 0.72
C GLY A 64 11.66 17.22 0.98
N ASN A 65 11.46 15.90 1.15
CA ASN A 65 12.54 14.98 1.50
C ASN A 65 13.44 14.60 0.31
N ILE A 66 13.00 14.83 -0.92
CA ILE A 66 13.81 14.59 -2.13
C ILE A 66 14.36 15.89 -2.71
N ALA A 67 13.53 16.91 -2.91
CA ALA A 67 13.93 18.11 -3.63
C ALA A 67 15.03 18.91 -2.89
N LEU A 68 14.91 19.07 -1.58
CA LEU A 68 15.90 19.80 -0.78
C LEU A 68 17.27 19.11 -0.74
N PRO A 69 17.38 17.80 -0.41
CA PRO A 69 18.68 17.14 -0.43
C PRO A 69 19.34 17.10 -1.81
N ILE A 70 18.56 16.96 -2.89
CA ILE A 70 19.11 17.04 -4.27
C ILE A 70 19.70 18.41 -4.52
N LEU A 71 18.97 19.48 -4.16
CA LEU A 71 19.46 20.84 -4.30
C LEU A 71 20.76 21.06 -3.48
N ASP A 72 20.78 20.59 -2.24
CA ASP A 72 21.94 20.67 -1.36
C ASP A 72 23.15 19.97 -1.98
N VAL A 73 22.98 18.74 -2.48
CA VAL A 73 24.07 17.98 -3.14
C VAL A 73 24.58 18.75 -4.37
N LEU A 74 23.71 19.30 -5.21
CA LEU A 74 24.11 20.08 -6.38
C LEU A 74 24.89 21.34 -5.98
N LEU A 75 24.41 22.08 -4.97
CA LEU A 75 25.08 23.30 -4.51
C LEU A 75 26.42 23.03 -3.86
N TYR A 76 26.51 22.00 -3.00
CA TYR A 76 27.77 21.64 -2.36
C TYR A 76 28.80 21.13 -3.38
N ASN A 77 28.39 20.27 -4.32
CA ASN A 77 29.27 19.79 -5.38
C ASN A 77 29.71 20.94 -6.31
N TYR A 78 28.84 21.89 -6.64
CA TYR A 78 29.22 23.06 -7.42
C TYR A 78 30.26 23.93 -6.70
N LYS A 79 30.08 24.17 -5.39
CA LYS A 79 31.07 24.90 -4.58
C LYS A 79 32.38 24.14 -4.49
N LEU A 80 32.30 22.83 -4.27
CA LEU A 80 33.49 21.98 -4.17
C LEU A 80 34.27 21.94 -5.48
N SER A 81 33.63 21.93 -6.64
CA SER A 81 34.28 21.96 -7.94
C SER A 81 35.07 23.24 -8.20
N LYS A 82 34.60 24.36 -7.66
CA LYS A 82 35.34 25.64 -7.76
C LYS A 82 36.58 25.69 -6.85
N THR A 83 36.61 24.92 -5.76
CA THR A 83 37.69 24.96 -4.78
C THR A 83 38.70 23.84 -4.95
N VAL A 84 38.25 22.64 -5.37
CA VAL A 84 39.10 21.45 -5.48
C VAL A 84 39.34 21.00 -6.92
N GLY A 85 38.55 21.52 -7.87
CA GLY A 85 38.66 21.25 -9.30
C GLY A 85 37.61 20.27 -9.86
N ALA A 86 37.40 20.35 -11.19
CA ALA A 86 36.38 19.58 -11.89
C ALA A 86 36.64 18.06 -11.88
N GLU A 87 37.88 17.64 -11.81
CA GLU A 87 38.25 16.23 -11.77
C GLU A 87 37.75 15.55 -10.48
N THR A 88 37.78 16.26 -9.35
CA THR A 88 37.26 15.79 -8.07
C THR A 88 35.75 15.62 -8.11
N LEU A 89 35.04 16.42 -8.91
CA LEU A 89 33.63 16.27 -9.16
C LEU A 89 33.31 14.94 -9.84
N ILE A 90 34.05 14.56 -10.85
CA ILE A 90 33.90 13.29 -11.57
C ILE A 90 34.11 12.13 -10.63
N LEU A 91 35.20 12.20 -9.85
CA LEU A 91 35.55 11.17 -8.87
C LEU A 91 34.48 11.02 -7.80
N THR A 92 34.04 12.13 -7.15
CA THR A 92 33.00 12.11 -6.14
C THR A 92 31.65 11.64 -6.72
N THR A 93 31.27 12.07 -7.90
CA THR A 93 30.03 11.62 -8.55
C THR A 93 30.06 10.13 -8.87
N THR A 94 31.20 9.61 -9.31
CA THR A 94 31.39 8.19 -9.59
C THR A 94 31.29 7.35 -8.31
N ILE A 95 31.92 7.79 -7.23
CA ILE A 95 31.84 7.12 -5.92
C ILE A 95 30.41 7.17 -5.38
N ILE A 96 29.72 8.31 -5.52
CA ILE A 96 28.30 8.45 -5.16
C ILE A 96 27.45 7.42 -5.92
N ARG A 97 27.62 7.34 -7.22
CA ARG A 97 26.89 6.36 -8.05
C ARG A 97 27.15 4.93 -7.63
N LEU A 98 28.42 4.58 -7.40
CA LEU A 98 28.80 3.24 -6.96
C LEU A 98 28.18 2.89 -5.61
N THR A 99 28.26 3.82 -4.66
CA THR A 99 27.69 3.65 -3.32
C THR A 99 26.17 3.55 -3.38
N ALA A 100 25.51 4.37 -4.20
CA ALA A 100 24.06 4.33 -4.40
C ALA A 100 23.59 2.97 -4.96
N VAL A 101 24.26 2.46 -5.98
CA VAL A 101 23.97 1.13 -6.57
C VAL A 101 24.20 0.01 -5.55
N LEU A 102 25.28 0.10 -4.76
CA LEU A 102 25.56 -0.87 -3.71
C LEU A 102 24.46 -0.88 -2.66
N LEU A 103 24.09 0.29 -2.13
CA LEU A 103 23.03 0.42 -1.13
C LEU A 103 21.67 0.00 -1.68
N GLN A 104 21.35 0.33 -2.93
CA GLN A 104 20.10 -0.09 -3.56
C GLN A 104 19.98 -1.62 -3.63
N LYS A 105 21.08 -2.32 -3.98
CA LYS A 105 21.09 -3.79 -4.01
C LYS A 105 20.98 -4.43 -2.62
N LEU A 106 21.50 -3.75 -1.60
CA LEU A 106 21.51 -4.22 -0.22
C LEU A 106 20.24 -3.82 0.54
N THR A 107 19.43 -2.89 0.00
CA THR A 107 18.20 -2.42 0.64
C THR A 107 17.09 -3.47 0.52
N PRO A 108 16.55 -3.95 1.65
CA PRO A 108 15.41 -4.88 1.65
C PRO A 108 14.14 -4.23 1.10
N PRO A 109 13.17 -5.00 0.64
CA PRO A 109 11.90 -4.48 0.10
C PRO A 109 10.98 -3.98 1.21
N PHE A 110 11.30 -2.86 1.86
CA PHE A 110 10.54 -2.28 2.97
C PHE A 110 9.08 -1.99 2.60
N GLY A 111 8.79 -1.67 1.33
CA GLY A 111 7.41 -1.45 0.87
C GLY A 111 6.55 -2.70 0.98
N GLN A 112 7.08 -3.88 0.63
CA GLN A 112 6.38 -5.15 0.80
C GLN A 112 6.17 -5.49 2.29
N TYR A 113 7.15 -5.20 3.12
CA TYR A 113 7.02 -5.40 4.57
C TYR A 113 5.97 -4.48 5.18
N ALA A 114 5.93 -3.22 4.78
CA ALA A 114 4.91 -2.27 5.23
C ALA A 114 3.50 -2.69 4.77
N ALA A 115 3.34 -3.18 3.54
CA ALA A 115 2.07 -3.70 3.05
C ALA A 115 1.60 -4.92 3.85
N THR A 116 2.50 -5.86 4.13
CA THR A 116 2.19 -7.06 4.95
C THR A 116 1.86 -6.69 6.39
N GLU A 117 2.58 -5.73 6.98
CA GLU A 117 2.29 -5.21 8.33
C GLU A 117 0.87 -4.63 8.40
N GLN A 118 0.48 -3.80 7.43
CA GLN A 118 -0.87 -3.23 7.37
C GLN A 118 -1.96 -4.30 7.20
N GLN A 119 -1.67 -5.34 6.42
CA GLN A 119 -2.60 -6.46 6.28
C GLN A 119 -2.81 -7.19 7.61
N LEU A 120 -1.73 -7.55 8.31
CA LEU A 120 -1.80 -8.25 9.60
C LEU A 120 -2.45 -7.38 10.69
N GLU A 121 -2.20 -6.07 10.69
CA GLU A 121 -2.87 -5.12 11.58
C GLU A 121 -4.39 -5.08 11.31
N GLY A 122 -4.77 -5.13 10.03
CA GLY A 122 -6.16 -5.24 9.61
C GLY A 122 -6.83 -6.53 10.06
N GLU A 123 -6.16 -7.67 9.94
CA GLU A 123 -6.67 -8.96 10.42
C GLU A 123 -6.85 -8.97 11.94
N TYR A 124 -5.90 -8.41 12.68
CA TYR A 124 -5.99 -8.27 14.12
C TYR A 124 -7.17 -7.39 14.54
N ARG A 125 -7.32 -6.23 13.91
CA ARG A 125 -8.45 -5.32 14.13
C ARG A 125 -9.78 -5.96 13.78
N PHE A 126 -9.86 -6.66 12.66
CA PHE A 126 -11.07 -7.39 12.24
C PHE A 126 -11.49 -8.43 13.27
N SER A 127 -10.54 -9.14 13.89
CA SER A 127 -10.82 -10.11 14.95
C SER A 127 -11.50 -9.45 16.16
N HIS A 128 -11.07 -8.25 16.55
CA HIS A 128 -11.72 -7.48 17.61
C HIS A 128 -13.11 -6.98 17.22
N THR A 129 -13.27 -6.46 15.99
CA THR A 129 -14.57 -5.99 15.49
C THR A 129 -15.59 -7.13 15.48
N ARG A 130 -15.19 -8.32 15.00
CA ARG A 130 -16.03 -9.53 15.01
C ARG A 130 -16.46 -9.92 16.43
N LEU A 131 -15.55 -9.84 17.42
CA LEU A 131 -15.88 -10.12 18.81
C LEU A 131 -16.92 -9.12 19.36
N ILE A 132 -16.81 -7.85 19.00
CA ILE A 132 -17.76 -6.81 19.44
C ILE A 132 -19.14 -7.05 18.80
N GLU A 133 -19.18 -7.36 17.51
CA GLU A 133 -20.40 -7.61 16.74
C GLU A 133 -21.16 -8.85 17.24
N ASN A 134 -20.44 -9.89 17.68
CA ASN A 134 -21.03 -11.15 18.15
C ASN A 134 -20.87 -11.34 19.68
N ALA A 135 -20.74 -10.25 20.43
CA ALA A 135 -20.45 -10.28 21.87
C ALA A 135 -21.49 -11.08 22.67
N GLU A 136 -22.77 -10.95 22.33
CA GLU A 136 -23.87 -11.67 23.01
C GLU A 136 -23.77 -13.18 22.76
N GLU A 137 -23.51 -13.61 21.53
CA GLU A 137 -23.37 -15.02 21.18
C GLU A 137 -22.17 -15.64 21.90
N VAL A 138 -21.00 -14.96 21.87
CA VAL A 138 -19.79 -15.41 22.55
C VAL A 138 -20.00 -15.51 24.06
N ALA A 139 -20.71 -14.54 24.67
CA ALA A 139 -21.02 -14.57 26.10
C ALA A 139 -22.00 -15.71 26.44
N PHE A 140 -23.04 -15.92 25.63
CA PHE A 140 -24.04 -16.96 25.84
C PHE A 140 -23.44 -18.37 25.80
N TYR A 141 -22.55 -18.63 24.82
CA TYR A 141 -21.85 -19.92 24.71
C TYR A 141 -20.61 -20.03 25.57
N ARG A 142 -20.27 -19.01 26.36
CA ARG A 142 -19.03 -18.94 27.16
C ARG A 142 -17.75 -19.17 26.33
N GLY A 143 -17.76 -18.68 25.09
CA GLY A 143 -16.71 -18.89 24.08
C GLY A 143 -15.46 -17.99 24.23
N GLN A 144 -15.34 -17.21 25.31
CA GLN A 144 -14.25 -16.23 25.51
C GLN A 144 -12.85 -16.85 25.41
N GLY A 145 -12.67 -18.12 25.76
CA GLY A 145 -11.39 -18.82 25.66
C GLY A 145 -10.96 -19.05 24.20
N GLN A 146 -11.90 -19.45 23.36
CA GLN A 146 -11.66 -19.66 21.92
C GLN A 146 -11.41 -18.34 21.18
N GLU A 147 -12.20 -17.32 21.48
CA GLU A 147 -12.01 -15.99 20.89
C GLU A 147 -10.66 -15.38 21.28
N LYS A 148 -10.25 -15.55 22.56
CA LYS A 148 -8.91 -15.16 23.00
C LYS A 148 -7.82 -15.85 22.17
N HIS A 149 -7.91 -17.15 21.94
CA HIS A 149 -6.92 -17.87 21.14
C HIS A 149 -6.85 -17.37 19.69
N LEU A 150 -7.99 -17.01 19.11
CA LEU A 150 -8.03 -16.45 17.73
C LEU A 150 -7.37 -15.06 17.69
N ILE A 151 -7.70 -14.19 18.64
CA ILE A 151 -7.10 -12.86 18.75
C ILE A 151 -5.60 -12.95 19.03
N ASP A 152 -5.18 -13.81 19.97
CA ASP A 152 -3.77 -14.04 20.29
C ASP A 152 -3.00 -14.54 19.05
N ARG A 153 -3.56 -15.44 18.24
CA ARG A 153 -2.93 -15.92 17.02
C ARG A 153 -2.72 -14.79 16.01
N ALA A 154 -3.72 -13.94 15.79
CA ALA A 154 -3.60 -12.78 14.90
C ALA A 154 -2.53 -11.82 15.42
N TYR A 155 -2.52 -11.54 16.71
CA TYR A 155 -1.53 -10.68 17.37
C TYR A 155 -0.12 -11.26 17.27
N PHE A 156 0.08 -12.55 17.54
CA PHE A 156 1.38 -13.19 17.41
C PHE A 156 1.93 -13.13 15.98
N SER A 157 1.07 -13.29 14.98
CA SER A 157 1.46 -13.15 13.58
C SER A 157 1.98 -11.75 13.28
N LEU A 158 1.28 -10.72 13.75
CA LEU A 158 1.68 -9.31 13.65
C LEU A 158 3.02 -9.06 14.35
N ILE A 159 3.14 -9.44 15.62
CA ILE A 159 4.37 -9.23 16.42
C ILE A 159 5.57 -9.95 15.82
N LYS A 160 5.39 -11.19 15.33
CA LYS A 160 6.46 -11.93 14.66
C LYS A 160 6.96 -11.20 13.41
N HIS A 161 6.04 -10.64 12.63
CA HIS A 161 6.39 -9.87 11.43
C HIS A 161 7.10 -8.56 11.78
N VAL A 162 6.58 -7.79 12.73
CA VAL A 162 7.19 -6.54 13.21
C VAL A 162 8.60 -6.78 13.77
N ASN A 163 8.78 -7.80 14.61
CA ASN A 163 10.11 -8.16 15.13
C ASN A 163 11.09 -8.54 14.02
N ARG A 164 10.62 -9.23 12.96
CA ARG A 164 11.45 -9.52 11.79
C ARG A 164 11.88 -8.23 11.09
N ILE A 165 10.95 -7.31 10.87
CA ILE A 165 11.24 -5.99 10.26
C ILE A 165 12.25 -5.22 11.09
N LEU A 166 12.07 -5.16 12.41
CA LEU A 166 12.97 -4.44 13.32
C LEU A 166 14.40 -4.99 13.24
N ARG A 167 14.59 -6.31 13.26
CA ARG A 167 15.92 -6.92 13.10
C ARG A 167 16.56 -6.57 11.75
N ILE A 168 15.80 -6.64 10.66
CA ILE A 168 16.30 -6.29 9.32
C ILE A 168 16.64 -4.80 9.27
N ARG A 169 15.80 -3.93 9.87
CA ARG A 169 15.99 -2.48 9.90
C ARG A 169 17.25 -2.08 10.69
N ILE A 170 17.48 -2.72 11.83
CA ILE A 170 18.72 -2.50 12.62
C ILE A 170 19.94 -2.90 11.80
N GLY A 171 19.98 -4.13 11.26
CA GLY A 171 21.12 -4.61 10.47
C GLY A 171 21.38 -3.75 9.24
N HIS A 172 20.34 -3.39 8.50
CA HIS A 172 20.46 -2.51 7.34
C HIS A 172 20.91 -1.10 7.75
N GLY A 173 20.35 -0.54 8.82
CA GLY A 173 20.70 0.79 9.33
C GLY A 173 22.16 0.88 9.77
N MET A 174 22.67 -0.12 10.48
CA MET A 174 24.09 -0.18 10.86
C MET A 174 25.03 -0.22 9.63
N MET A 175 24.67 -1.03 8.63
CA MET A 175 25.44 -1.13 7.40
C MET A 175 25.37 0.18 6.60
N GLU A 176 24.19 0.79 6.47
CA GLU A 176 23.98 2.06 5.78
C GLU A 176 24.76 3.21 6.45
N GLU A 177 24.66 3.33 7.78
CA GLU A 177 25.43 4.33 8.53
C GLU A 177 26.95 4.08 8.42
N GLY A 178 27.38 2.82 8.44
CA GLY A 178 28.77 2.45 8.23
C GLY A 178 29.29 2.92 6.87
N ILE A 179 28.54 2.68 5.80
CA ILE A 179 28.92 3.12 4.44
C ILE A 179 28.85 4.65 4.33
N ILE A 180 27.76 5.28 4.76
CA ILE A 180 27.56 6.72 4.58
C ILE A 180 28.49 7.54 5.47
N LYS A 181 28.63 7.23 6.75
CA LYS A 181 29.42 8.04 7.69
C LYS A 181 30.91 7.70 7.62
N TRP A 182 31.26 6.42 7.67
CA TRP A 182 32.66 6.01 7.79
C TRP A 182 33.38 5.95 6.46
N LEU A 183 32.83 5.29 5.44
CA LEU A 183 33.45 5.18 4.13
C LEU A 183 33.55 6.55 3.46
N TRP A 184 32.45 7.30 3.45
CA TRP A 184 32.43 8.67 2.89
C TRP A 184 33.30 9.62 3.69
N GLY A 185 33.33 9.53 5.02
CA GLY A 185 34.20 10.32 5.88
C GLY A 185 35.65 10.07 5.59
N ALA A 186 36.03 8.80 5.45
CA ALA A 186 37.42 8.42 5.12
C ALA A 186 37.85 8.88 3.72
N ILE A 187 37.03 8.64 2.70
CA ILE A 187 37.30 9.10 1.33
C ILE A 187 37.39 10.62 1.27
N GLY A 188 36.43 11.31 1.94
CA GLY A 188 36.42 12.75 2.03
C GLY A 188 37.68 13.33 2.68
N LEU A 189 38.15 12.70 3.76
CA LEU A 189 39.37 13.11 4.42
C LEU A 189 40.57 12.99 3.49
N VAL A 190 40.70 11.87 2.77
CA VAL A 190 41.76 11.64 1.78
C VAL A 190 41.71 12.70 0.69
N ILE A 191 40.55 12.97 0.10
CA ILE A 191 40.38 14.00 -0.95
C ILE A 191 40.76 15.40 -0.45
N CYS A 192 40.36 15.77 0.76
CA CYS A 192 40.68 17.09 1.33
C CYS A 192 42.14 17.22 1.77
N SER A 193 42.78 16.11 2.17
CA SER A 193 44.17 16.12 2.62
C SER A 193 45.18 16.05 1.47
N ALA A 194 44.82 15.45 0.34
CA ALA A 194 45.69 15.30 -0.81
C ALA A 194 46.36 16.61 -1.28
N PRO A 195 45.62 17.74 -1.48
CA PRO A 195 46.25 19.00 -1.91
C PRO A 195 47.14 19.65 -0.85
N VAL A 196 47.00 19.24 0.41
CA VAL A 196 47.80 19.81 1.52
C VAL A 196 49.11 19.04 1.72
N PHE A 197 49.09 17.70 1.61
CA PHE A 197 50.19 16.84 1.98
C PHE A 197 51.02 16.28 0.80
N LEU A 198 50.46 16.30 -0.43
CA LEU A 198 51.16 15.80 -1.62
C LEU A 198 51.72 16.97 -2.42
N PRO A 199 53.06 17.26 -2.34
CA PRO A 199 53.70 18.23 -3.20
C PRO A 199 53.89 17.64 -4.59
N GLY A 200 53.39 18.29 -5.64
CA GLY A 200 53.63 17.85 -7.02
C GLY A 200 52.42 17.94 -7.93
N PRO A 201 52.50 17.31 -9.12
CA PRO A 201 51.42 17.38 -10.13
C PRO A 201 50.09 16.81 -9.61
N ALA A 202 50.11 15.89 -8.64
CA ALA A 202 48.91 15.39 -7.97
C ALA A 202 48.19 16.47 -7.14
N ALA A 203 48.93 17.41 -6.52
CA ALA A 203 48.34 18.56 -5.84
C ALA A 203 47.76 19.59 -6.83
N ALA A 204 48.36 19.74 -8.01
CA ALA A 204 47.84 20.58 -9.09
C ALA A 204 46.55 20.00 -9.70
N ILE A 205 46.47 18.68 -9.84
CA ILE A 205 45.27 17.94 -10.28
C ILE A 205 44.15 18.06 -9.22
N ALA A 206 44.48 17.86 -7.94
CA ALA A 206 43.54 18.00 -6.84
C ALA A 206 43.13 19.46 -6.57
N ALA A 207 43.97 20.44 -6.91
CA ALA A 207 43.69 21.86 -6.77
C ALA A 207 43.00 22.48 -8.03
N GLY A 208 42.66 21.68 -9.04
CA GLY A 208 41.90 22.11 -10.20
C GLY A 208 42.54 23.14 -11.10
N GLY A 209 43.86 23.07 -11.29
CA GLY A 209 44.59 23.91 -12.24
C GLY A 209 44.59 25.43 -11.94
N GLY A 210 44.01 25.84 -10.84
CA GLY A 210 44.04 27.22 -10.36
C GLY A 210 45.35 27.54 -9.67
N GLY A 211 46.40 27.72 -10.46
CA GLY A 211 47.74 28.11 -9.99
C GLY A 211 47.78 29.50 -9.42
N GLY A 212 47.25 29.73 -8.23
CA GLY A 212 47.23 31.00 -7.57
C GLY A 212 47.41 30.95 -6.07
N ARG A 213 48.62 31.18 -5.60
CA ARG A 213 48.92 31.71 -4.27
C ARG A 213 48.50 30.87 -3.02
N ALA A 214 48.64 29.59 -3.00
CA ALA A 214 48.61 28.84 -1.75
C ALA A 214 50.03 28.67 -1.16
N ASN A 215 50.82 29.71 -1.12
CA ASN A 215 52.15 29.68 -0.48
C ASN A 215 52.09 29.97 1.03
N ASP A 216 50.97 30.43 1.53
CA ASP A 216 50.79 30.69 2.96
C ASP A 216 50.07 29.52 3.65
N MET A 217 50.64 29.05 4.77
CA MET A 217 50.15 27.97 5.57
C MET A 217 48.70 28.21 6.06
N GLY A 218 48.38 29.49 6.32
CA GLY A 218 47.06 29.93 6.75
C GLY A 218 46.00 29.67 5.68
N SER A 219 46.26 30.04 4.44
CA SER A 219 45.29 29.86 3.32
C SER A 219 45.04 28.37 2.98
N ARG A 220 46.08 27.53 3.11
CA ARG A 220 45.94 26.07 2.92
C ARG A 220 45.07 25.44 4.01
N THR A 221 45.24 25.88 5.26
CA THR A 221 44.43 25.40 6.39
C THR A 221 42.98 25.84 6.26
N GLU A 222 42.71 27.08 5.84
CA GLU A 222 41.38 27.59 5.59
C GLU A 222 40.66 26.81 4.48
N LEU A 223 41.35 26.55 3.37
CA LEU A 223 40.85 25.74 2.26
C LEU A 223 40.52 24.31 2.72
N PHE A 224 41.39 23.69 3.50
CA PHE A 224 41.17 22.36 4.03
C PHE A 224 39.93 22.29 4.92
N VAL A 225 39.77 23.22 5.86
CA VAL A 225 38.60 23.28 6.76
C VAL A 225 37.31 23.51 5.98
N THR A 226 37.36 24.43 5.01
CA THR A 226 36.20 24.74 4.16
C THR A 226 35.78 23.55 3.30
N ASN A 227 36.74 22.91 2.62
CA ASN A 227 36.49 21.75 1.78
C ASN A 227 36.00 20.55 2.60
N ARG A 228 36.61 20.30 3.77
CA ARG A 228 36.12 19.28 4.70
C ARG A 228 34.66 19.52 5.10
N ARG A 229 34.31 20.78 5.45
CA ARG A 229 32.93 21.14 5.82
C ARG A 229 31.96 20.93 4.66
N LEU A 230 32.29 21.37 3.46
CA LEU A 230 31.51 21.17 2.25
C LEU A 230 31.29 19.68 1.95
N LEU A 231 32.32 18.89 2.10
CA LEU A 231 32.29 17.45 1.84
C LEU A 231 31.42 16.70 2.86
N LEU A 232 31.51 17.04 4.15
CA LEU A 232 30.65 16.50 5.19
C LEU A 232 29.19 16.90 4.95
N SER A 233 28.92 18.15 4.61
CA SER A 233 27.57 18.62 4.30
C SER A 233 26.99 17.93 3.05
N SER A 234 27.83 17.69 2.04
CA SER A 234 27.43 16.92 0.84
C SER A 234 27.13 15.45 1.18
N SER A 235 27.93 14.83 2.05
CA SER A 235 27.71 13.47 2.55
C SER A 235 26.39 13.35 3.33
N ASP A 236 26.12 14.32 4.22
CA ASP A 236 24.86 14.36 4.97
C ASP A 236 23.63 14.54 4.05
N ALA A 237 23.75 15.41 3.04
CA ALA A 237 22.71 15.59 2.05
C ALA A 237 22.47 14.32 1.23
N MET A 238 23.54 13.59 0.90
CA MET A 238 23.46 12.29 0.23
C MET A 238 22.80 11.24 1.10
N GLY A 239 23.14 11.20 2.40
CA GLY A 239 22.47 10.35 3.38
C GLY A 239 20.96 10.60 3.41
N ARG A 240 20.53 11.87 3.40
CA ARG A 240 19.10 12.23 3.34
C ARG A 240 18.41 11.71 2.07
N ILE A 241 19.06 11.75 0.91
CA ILE A 241 18.53 11.15 -0.34
C ILE A 241 18.34 9.65 -0.18
N MET A 242 19.30 8.95 0.44
CA MET A 242 19.21 7.51 0.66
C MET A 242 18.08 7.14 1.64
N TYR A 243 17.88 7.94 2.70
CA TYR A 243 16.70 7.77 3.57
C TYR A 243 15.38 7.98 2.84
N SER A 244 15.32 8.97 1.94
CA SER A 244 14.14 9.23 1.11
C SER A 244 13.81 8.06 0.18
N TYR A 245 14.79 7.27 -0.24
CA TYR A 245 14.56 6.04 -1.01
C TYR A 245 13.73 4.99 -0.22
N LYS A 246 13.97 4.87 1.09
CA LYS A 246 13.16 4.00 1.96
C LYS A 246 11.71 4.49 2.04
N GLU A 247 11.53 5.80 2.26
CA GLU A 247 10.20 6.41 2.29
C GLU A 247 9.46 6.23 0.96
N LEU A 248 10.17 6.33 -0.17
CA LEU A 248 9.63 6.05 -1.49
C LEU A 248 9.17 4.59 -1.62
N SER A 249 9.95 3.65 -1.10
CA SER A 249 9.61 2.23 -1.09
C SER A 249 8.37 1.92 -0.24
N GLU A 250 8.25 2.57 0.92
CA GLU A 250 7.06 2.48 1.77
C GLU A 250 5.83 3.12 1.09
N LEU A 251 6.00 4.29 0.46
CA LEU A 251 4.95 4.95 -0.32
C LEU A 251 4.46 4.04 -1.46
N ALA A 252 5.35 3.33 -2.15
CA ALA A 252 4.98 2.38 -3.19
C ALA A 252 4.08 1.26 -2.64
N GLY A 253 4.35 0.76 -1.42
CA GLY A 253 3.49 -0.21 -0.74
C GLY A 253 2.09 0.33 -0.45
N TYR A 254 1.98 1.55 0.09
CA TYR A 254 0.67 2.18 0.33
C TYR A 254 -0.06 2.48 -0.99
N THR A 255 0.67 2.92 -2.02
CA THR A 255 0.11 3.18 -3.35
C THR A 255 -0.49 1.93 -3.96
N ALA A 256 0.23 0.80 -3.91
CA ALA A 256 -0.24 -0.48 -4.43
C ALA A 256 -1.57 -0.90 -3.80
N ARG A 257 -1.68 -0.80 -2.47
CA ARG A 257 -2.91 -1.17 -1.75
C ARG A 257 -4.11 -0.27 -2.09
N VAL A 258 -3.89 1.05 -2.19
CA VAL A 258 -4.95 2.01 -2.55
C VAL A 258 -5.35 1.84 -4.01
N ALA A 259 -4.40 1.57 -4.90
CA ALA A 259 -4.66 1.30 -6.31
C ALA A 259 -5.45 0.00 -6.48
N GLU A 260 -5.06 -1.08 -5.80
CA GLU A 260 -5.77 -2.36 -5.79
C GLU A 260 -7.23 -2.19 -5.34
N LEU A 261 -7.47 -1.42 -4.25
CA LEU A 261 -8.83 -1.13 -3.82
C LEU A 261 -9.66 -0.46 -4.92
N ILE A 262 -9.11 0.56 -5.59
CA ILE A 262 -9.81 1.31 -6.63
C ILE A 262 -10.08 0.43 -7.85
N GLU A 263 -9.12 -0.38 -8.26
CA GLU A 263 -9.21 -1.31 -9.38
C GLU A 263 -10.25 -2.40 -9.12
N VAL A 264 -10.18 -3.05 -7.96
CA VAL A 264 -11.18 -4.07 -7.57
C VAL A 264 -12.58 -3.49 -7.48
N MET A 265 -12.75 -2.25 -6.96
CA MET A 265 -14.07 -1.60 -6.96
C MET A 265 -14.61 -1.38 -8.39
N ASP A 266 -13.76 -1.02 -9.34
CA ASP A 266 -14.16 -0.82 -10.74
C ASP A 266 -14.54 -2.16 -11.40
N GLU A 267 -13.76 -3.22 -11.18
CA GLU A 267 -14.04 -4.57 -11.69
C GLU A 267 -15.33 -5.16 -11.09
N VAL A 268 -15.51 -5.05 -9.78
CA VAL A 268 -16.72 -5.52 -9.08
C VAL A 268 -17.96 -4.78 -9.59
N ARG A 269 -17.82 -3.51 -9.92
CA ARG A 269 -18.88 -2.70 -10.52
C ARG A 269 -19.25 -3.16 -11.93
N GLN A 270 -18.28 -3.63 -12.71
CA GLN A 270 -18.48 -4.23 -14.04
C GLN A 270 -19.03 -5.67 -13.96
N GLY A 271 -19.16 -6.24 -12.75
CA GLY A 271 -19.65 -7.59 -12.52
C GLY A 271 -18.56 -8.67 -12.51
N HIS A 272 -17.29 -8.29 -12.52
CA HIS A 272 -16.16 -9.20 -12.37
C HIS A 272 -15.82 -9.37 -10.88
N THR A 273 -16.32 -10.44 -10.28
CA THR A 273 -16.05 -10.78 -8.87
C THR A 273 -15.20 -12.03 -8.79
N GLN A 274 -14.26 -12.06 -7.85
CA GLN A 274 -13.40 -13.22 -7.59
C GLN A 274 -13.58 -13.66 -6.14
N LYS A 275 -14.29 -14.75 -5.94
CA LYS A 275 -14.48 -15.35 -4.62
C LYS A 275 -13.87 -16.75 -4.58
N LYS A 276 -13.19 -17.08 -3.48
CA LYS A 276 -12.70 -18.44 -3.24
C LYS A 276 -13.89 -19.32 -2.90
N VAL A 277 -14.23 -20.20 -3.82
CA VAL A 277 -15.33 -21.15 -3.64
C VAL A 277 -14.86 -22.24 -2.66
N VAL A 278 -15.44 -22.26 -1.46
CA VAL A 278 -15.21 -23.26 -0.42
C VAL A 278 -16.51 -24.06 -0.24
N SER A 279 -16.92 -24.82 -1.23
CA SER A 279 -18.16 -25.58 -1.10
C SER A 279 -17.93 -27.10 -1.17
N SER A 280 -18.79 -27.83 -0.48
CA SER A 280 -18.81 -29.30 -0.41
C SER A 280 -19.49 -29.98 -1.59
N THR A 281 -20.02 -29.24 -2.57
CA THR A 281 -20.75 -29.77 -3.73
C THR A 281 -19.80 -30.29 -4.80
N SER A 282 -20.18 -31.32 -5.56
CA SER A 282 -19.38 -31.93 -6.64
C SER A 282 -18.94 -30.91 -7.71
N ILE A 283 -17.73 -31.05 -8.22
CA ILE A 283 -17.09 -30.09 -9.14
C ILE A 283 -17.84 -29.97 -10.47
N GLU A 284 -18.46 -31.06 -10.95
CA GLU A 284 -19.16 -31.12 -12.23
C GLU A 284 -20.47 -30.32 -12.25
N ASP A 285 -21.25 -30.36 -11.16
CA ASP A 285 -22.50 -29.58 -11.02
C ASP A 285 -22.24 -28.07 -10.94
N LYS A 286 -21.07 -27.66 -10.44
CA LYS A 286 -20.68 -26.25 -10.30
C LYS A 286 -20.34 -25.61 -11.63
N GLU A 287 -19.50 -26.23 -12.43
CA GLU A 287 -19.04 -25.65 -13.71
C GLU A 287 -20.21 -25.39 -14.65
N SER A 288 -21.23 -26.25 -14.67
CA SER A 288 -22.40 -26.08 -15.51
C SER A 288 -23.30 -24.91 -15.05
N ILE A 289 -23.47 -24.72 -13.75
CA ILE A 289 -24.30 -23.65 -13.16
C ILE A 289 -23.60 -22.29 -13.26
N PHE A 290 -22.31 -22.21 -12.97
CA PHE A 290 -21.56 -20.95 -13.04
C PHE A 290 -21.31 -20.45 -14.47
N LYS A 291 -21.29 -21.32 -15.47
CA LYS A 291 -21.13 -20.94 -16.89
C LYS A 291 -22.42 -20.36 -17.49
N SER A 292 -23.58 -20.68 -16.93
CA SER A 292 -24.85 -20.14 -17.42
C SER A 292 -25.24 -18.88 -16.65
N ARG A 293 -24.98 -17.69 -17.19
CA ARG A 293 -25.58 -16.44 -16.66
C ARG A 293 -27.07 -16.45 -16.95
N GLY A 294 -27.89 -16.34 -15.90
CA GLY A 294 -29.34 -16.15 -16.02
C GLY A 294 -29.68 -14.75 -16.57
N VAL A 295 -30.82 -14.63 -17.16
CA VAL A 295 -31.35 -13.35 -17.68
C VAL A 295 -32.17 -12.68 -16.59
N VAL A 296 -31.82 -11.44 -16.25
CA VAL A 296 -32.60 -10.60 -15.35
C VAL A 296 -33.30 -9.52 -16.16
N ARG A 297 -34.64 -9.50 -16.15
CA ARG A 297 -35.44 -8.44 -16.77
C ARG A 297 -36.06 -7.60 -15.69
N THR A 298 -35.98 -6.29 -15.84
CA THR A 298 -36.52 -5.30 -14.88
C THR A 298 -37.72 -4.50 -15.41
N ASP A 299 -38.27 -4.89 -16.56
CA ASP A 299 -39.21 -4.09 -17.32
C ASP A 299 -40.69 -4.51 -17.08
N SER A 300 -40.93 -5.42 -16.14
CA SER A 300 -42.29 -5.94 -15.85
C SER A 300 -42.78 -5.50 -14.49
N ALA A 301 -44.08 -5.31 -14.37
CA ALA A 301 -44.76 -5.11 -13.09
C ALA A 301 -44.89 -6.42 -12.29
N ASP A 302 -44.76 -7.56 -12.97
CA ASP A 302 -44.90 -8.89 -12.37
C ASP A 302 -43.53 -9.41 -11.93
N ILE A 303 -43.50 -10.23 -10.88
CA ILE A 303 -42.33 -10.98 -10.45
C ILE A 303 -42.47 -12.39 -11.02
N ASP A 304 -41.57 -12.79 -11.92
CA ASP A 304 -41.60 -14.10 -12.56
C ASP A 304 -40.22 -14.78 -12.47
N PHE A 305 -40.19 -15.96 -11.89
CA PHE A 305 -39.03 -16.81 -11.79
C PHE A 305 -39.29 -18.08 -12.61
N LYS A 306 -38.41 -18.35 -13.58
CA LYS A 306 -38.45 -19.55 -14.42
C LYS A 306 -37.16 -20.35 -14.27
N ASN A 307 -37.28 -21.42 -13.51
CA ASN A 307 -36.19 -22.37 -13.28
C ASN A 307 -34.87 -21.68 -12.82
N VAL A 308 -34.96 -20.75 -11.88
CA VAL A 308 -33.83 -20.01 -11.34
C VAL A 308 -33.20 -20.80 -10.20
N PRO A 309 -31.91 -21.22 -10.30
CA PRO A 309 -31.21 -21.85 -9.20
C PRO A 309 -30.84 -20.80 -8.14
N ILE A 310 -30.99 -21.14 -6.87
CA ILE A 310 -30.52 -20.31 -5.75
C ILE A 310 -29.17 -20.82 -5.31
N VAL A 311 -28.14 -20.03 -5.61
CA VAL A 311 -26.75 -20.36 -5.29
C VAL A 311 -26.19 -19.28 -4.36
N SER A 312 -25.52 -19.70 -3.30
CA SER A 312 -24.83 -18.77 -2.40
C SER A 312 -23.57 -18.18 -3.06
N PRO A 313 -23.10 -17.00 -2.64
CA PRO A 313 -21.83 -16.45 -3.13
C PRO A 313 -20.62 -17.38 -2.90
N ASN A 314 -20.69 -18.28 -1.91
CA ASN A 314 -19.66 -19.27 -1.63
C ASN A 314 -19.70 -20.50 -2.57
N GLY A 315 -20.67 -20.56 -3.48
CA GLY A 315 -20.84 -21.66 -4.44
C GLY A 315 -21.74 -22.80 -3.97
N ASP A 316 -22.45 -22.66 -2.83
CA ASP A 316 -23.39 -23.69 -2.37
C ASP A 316 -24.72 -23.56 -3.11
N VAL A 317 -25.17 -24.66 -3.72
CA VAL A 317 -26.46 -24.73 -4.38
C VAL A 317 -27.54 -25.01 -3.34
N LEU A 318 -28.33 -24.00 -2.99
CA LEU A 318 -29.40 -24.12 -2.00
C LEU A 318 -30.68 -24.70 -2.63
N LEU A 319 -30.97 -24.34 -3.89
CA LEU A 319 -32.09 -24.84 -4.68
C LEU A 319 -31.66 -25.00 -6.14
N LYS A 320 -32.00 -26.12 -6.77
CA LYS A 320 -31.60 -26.40 -8.18
C LYS A 320 -32.42 -25.63 -9.20
N GLY A 321 -33.65 -25.26 -8.88
CA GLY A 321 -34.50 -24.46 -9.74
C GLY A 321 -35.78 -24.05 -9.01
N LEU A 322 -36.08 -22.75 -9.04
CA LEU A 322 -37.30 -22.16 -8.46
C LEU A 322 -38.11 -21.52 -9.57
N SER A 323 -39.43 -21.86 -9.61
CA SER A 323 -40.37 -21.24 -10.56
C SER A 323 -41.59 -20.79 -9.81
N PHE A 324 -41.94 -19.49 -9.95
CA PHE A 324 -43.16 -18.90 -9.42
C PHE A 324 -43.50 -17.62 -10.16
N HIS A 325 -44.76 -17.22 -10.12
CA HIS A 325 -45.26 -16.00 -10.73
C HIS A 325 -46.15 -15.24 -9.74
N VAL A 326 -45.90 -13.94 -9.56
CA VAL A 326 -46.66 -13.07 -8.66
C VAL A 326 -47.07 -11.80 -9.40
N LYS A 327 -48.34 -11.50 -9.44
CA LYS A 327 -48.90 -10.27 -10.02
C LYS A 327 -48.96 -9.16 -8.98
N PRO A 328 -48.95 -7.89 -9.40
CA PRO A 328 -49.20 -6.77 -8.51
C PRO A 328 -50.50 -6.94 -7.70
N GLY A 329 -50.43 -6.75 -6.38
CA GLY A 329 -51.54 -6.92 -5.48
C GLY A 329 -51.78 -8.36 -5.01
N GLN A 330 -50.91 -9.31 -5.36
CA GLN A 330 -50.93 -10.68 -4.83
C GLN A 330 -49.88 -10.85 -3.76
N ASP A 331 -50.23 -11.55 -2.69
CA ASP A 331 -49.31 -11.94 -1.62
C ASP A 331 -48.74 -13.34 -1.88
N LEU A 332 -47.43 -13.52 -1.70
CA LEU A 332 -46.77 -14.81 -1.78
C LEU A 332 -46.25 -15.23 -0.41
N LEU A 333 -46.78 -16.33 0.12
CA LEU A 333 -46.28 -16.95 1.35
C LEU A 333 -45.24 -18.03 1.02
N ILE A 334 -44.03 -17.89 1.55
CA ILE A 334 -42.92 -18.82 1.35
C ILE A 334 -42.66 -19.60 2.63
N ILE A 335 -42.94 -20.89 2.59
CA ILE A 335 -42.80 -21.82 3.72
C ILE A 335 -41.68 -22.83 3.38
N GLY A 336 -40.86 -23.18 4.37
CA GLY A 336 -39.85 -24.19 4.22
C GLY A 336 -38.91 -24.29 5.44
N PRO A 337 -38.08 -25.33 5.55
CA PRO A 337 -37.18 -25.52 6.66
C PRO A 337 -36.10 -24.39 6.73
N ASN A 338 -35.41 -24.30 7.89
CA ASN A 338 -34.31 -23.36 8.04
C ASN A 338 -33.16 -23.75 7.12
N GLY A 339 -32.52 -22.77 6.48
CA GLY A 339 -31.40 -23.02 5.56
C GLY A 339 -31.79 -23.33 4.10
N CYS A 340 -33.08 -23.53 3.76
CA CYS A 340 -33.49 -23.88 2.39
C CYS A 340 -33.39 -22.74 1.35
N GLY A 341 -32.90 -21.56 1.72
CA GLY A 341 -32.67 -20.46 0.77
C GLY A 341 -33.77 -19.38 0.72
N LYS A 342 -34.74 -19.33 1.65
CA LYS A 342 -35.82 -18.31 1.69
C LYS A 342 -35.26 -16.88 1.63
N SER A 343 -34.36 -16.54 2.53
CA SER A 343 -33.72 -15.19 2.56
C SER A 343 -32.79 -14.96 1.38
N SER A 344 -32.21 -16.04 0.81
CA SER A 344 -31.34 -15.97 -0.36
C SER A 344 -32.11 -15.60 -1.62
N MET A 345 -33.35 -16.06 -1.75
CA MET A 345 -34.25 -15.66 -2.83
C MET A 345 -34.50 -14.13 -2.82
N PHE A 346 -34.77 -13.54 -1.63
CA PHE A 346 -34.92 -12.09 -1.52
C PHE A 346 -33.67 -11.32 -1.90
N ARG A 347 -32.48 -11.87 -1.64
CA ARG A 347 -31.22 -11.25 -2.08
C ARG A 347 -31.06 -11.27 -3.60
N ILE A 348 -31.54 -12.32 -4.27
CA ILE A 348 -31.57 -12.40 -5.74
C ILE A 348 -32.61 -11.40 -6.27
N LEU A 349 -33.81 -11.35 -5.72
CA LEU A 349 -34.86 -10.37 -6.08
C LEU A 349 -34.39 -8.93 -5.93
N GLY A 350 -33.69 -8.62 -4.84
CA GLY A 350 -33.10 -7.30 -4.59
C GLY A 350 -31.85 -6.99 -5.44
N GLY A 351 -31.43 -7.88 -6.35
CA GLY A 351 -30.26 -7.70 -7.19
C GLY A 351 -28.93 -7.70 -6.42
N LEU A 352 -28.94 -8.23 -5.19
CA LEU A 352 -27.74 -8.34 -4.35
C LEU A 352 -26.87 -9.53 -4.74
N TRP A 353 -27.49 -10.63 -5.17
CA TRP A 353 -26.81 -11.83 -5.64
C TRP A 353 -27.00 -12.02 -7.14
N PRO A 354 -25.96 -12.54 -7.83
CA PRO A 354 -26.07 -12.83 -9.25
C PRO A 354 -27.06 -14.00 -9.51
N VAL A 355 -27.71 -13.96 -10.67
CA VAL A 355 -28.59 -15.03 -11.12
C VAL A 355 -27.77 -15.99 -11.98
N TYR A 356 -27.73 -17.26 -11.59
CA TYR A 356 -27.08 -18.33 -12.31
C TYR A 356 -28.13 -19.20 -12.99
N GLY A 357 -28.29 -19.06 -14.31
CA GLY A 357 -29.27 -19.83 -15.09
C GLY A 357 -30.74 -19.37 -14.90
N GLY A 358 -31.62 -19.79 -15.79
CA GLY A 358 -33.03 -19.43 -15.76
C GLY A 358 -33.31 -17.96 -16.15
N GLU A 359 -34.56 -17.56 -16.02
CA GLU A 359 -35.04 -16.20 -16.27
C GLU A 359 -35.68 -15.66 -14.97
N ALA A 360 -35.16 -14.56 -14.47
CA ALA A 360 -35.72 -13.84 -13.33
C ALA A 360 -36.24 -12.48 -13.80
N VAL A 361 -37.55 -12.24 -13.64
CA VAL A 361 -38.18 -10.95 -13.90
C VAL A 361 -38.48 -10.32 -12.56
N SER A 362 -38.02 -9.11 -12.32
CA SER A 362 -38.21 -8.40 -11.06
C SER A 362 -38.76 -7.02 -11.31
N TYR A 363 -39.59 -6.55 -10.38
CA TYR A 363 -40.20 -5.22 -10.42
C TYR A 363 -39.15 -4.13 -10.12
N THR A 364 -39.13 -3.07 -10.93
CA THR A 364 -38.14 -1.97 -10.88
C THR A 364 -38.14 -1.17 -9.57
N HIS A 365 -39.19 -1.23 -8.76
CA HIS A 365 -39.32 -0.45 -7.53
C HIS A 365 -38.79 -1.11 -6.25
N LEU A 366 -38.18 -2.31 -6.34
CA LEU A 366 -37.47 -2.93 -5.23
C LEU A 366 -35.97 -2.47 -5.13
N ARG A 367 -35.60 -1.43 -5.90
CA ARG A 367 -34.29 -0.77 -5.80
C ARG A 367 -34.35 0.39 -4.85
#